data_06defef8080aed3115a7deaefc8b312c
#
_entry.id   06defef8080aed3115a7deaefc8b312c
#
_cell.length_a   1.000
_cell.length_b   1.000
_cell.length_c   1.000
_cell.angle_alpha   90.00
_cell.angle_beta   90.00
_cell.angle_gamma   90.00
#
_symmetry.space_group_name_H-M   'P 1'
#
loop_
_entity.id
_entity.type
_entity.pdbx_description
1 polymer ?
#
loop_
_entity_poly.entity_id
_entity_poly.type
_entity_poly.pdbx_seq_one_letter_code
_entity_poly.pdbx_strand_id
1 'polypeptide(L)'
;MRKFAIYGKGGIGKSTTTANLSAALSMMGKKVVQVGCDPKADSTLNLLHGHPVTPVMDYYREHTEGPDFDHIGREGFGGVFCIETGGPTPGLGCAGRGIIATFDLMDEQEVFQKLQPDVVLYDVLGDVVCGGFSAPIRDGYADEIFIVTSGEKMALYAAANIIKAVENFKSRGYAQVKGIVLNRRNVDDEYELVKAFADEHGLPIVADIPRSKEIQYYENKGMTVVEGDPDLPVSQIYRELAQKLLQA
;
A
#
# COMPACT_ATOMS: atom_id res chain seq x y z
N MET A 1 -6.35 13.65 9.10
CA MET A 1 -5.84 12.78 8.02
C MET A 1 -4.75 11.88 8.56
N ARG A 2 -4.88 10.56 8.43
CA ARG A 2 -3.84 9.58 8.79
C ARG A 2 -3.19 9.04 7.53
N LYS A 3 -1.88 8.80 7.57
CA LYS A 3 -1.10 8.43 6.39
C LYS A 3 -0.30 7.17 6.67
N PHE A 4 -0.61 6.09 5.96
CA PHE A 4 0.00 4.79 6.15
C PHE A 4 0.76 4.34 4.90
N ALA A 5 1.94 3.76 5.07
CA ALA A 5 2.65 3.10 3.99
C ALA A 5 2.70 1.59 4.24
N ILE A 6 2.36 0.83 3.20
CA ILE A 6 2.36 -0.64 3.21
C ILE A 6 3.58 -1.11 2.43
N TYR A 7 4.48 -1.78 3.13
CA TYR A 7 5.70 -2.34 2.59
C TYR A 7 5.69 -3.87 2.65
N GLY A 8 6.60 -4.52 1.96
CA GLY A 8 6.79 -5.97 1.98
C GLY A 8 7.37 -6.48 0.67
N LYS A 9 7.92 -7.66 0.66
CA LYS A 9 8.57 -8.31 -0.51
C LYS A 9 7.67 -8.30 -1.75
N GLY A 10 8.26 -8.23 -2.94
CA GLY A 10 7.54 -8.40 -4.21
C GLY A 10 6.71 -9.70 -4.22
N GLY A 11 5.44 -9.62 -4.64
CA GLY A 11 4.53 -10.76 -4.69
C GLY A 11 4.00 -11.27 -3.34
N ILE A 12 4.27 -10.59 -2.23
CA ILE A 12 3.79 -10.99 -0.90
C ILE A 12 2.29 -10.72 -0.68
N GLY A 13 1.64 -9.93 -1.54
CA GLY A 13 0.23 -9.56 -1.45
C GLY A 13 -0.01 -8.18 -0.86
N LYS A 14 0.94 -7.24 -0.97
CA LYS A 14 0.78 -5.86 -0.52
C LYS A 14 -0.41 -5.18 -1.18
N SER A 15 -0.44 -5.15 -2.51
CA SER A 15 -1.48 -4.46 -3.29
C SER A 15 -2.87 -5.04 -3.00
N THR A 16 -2.98 -6.38 -2.92
CA THR A 16 -4.20 -7.06 -2.46
C THR A 16 -4.61 -6.60 -1.05
N THR A 17 -3.65 -6.55 -0.12
CA THR A 17 -3.92 -6.11 1.26
C THR A 17 -4.32 -4.64 1.30
N THR A 18 -3.63 -3.77 0.57
CA THR A 18 -3.90 -2.33 0.53
C THR A 18 -5.28 -2.04 -0.07
N ALA A 19 -5.62 -2.68 -1.20
CA ALA A 19 -6.93 -2.50 -1.84
C ALA A 19 -8.08 -2.97 -0.95
N ASN A 20 -7.96 -4.14 -0.29
CA ASN A 20 -8.97 -4.63 0.65
C ASN A 20 -9.09 -3.74 1.90
N LEU A 21 -7.97 -3.20 2.39
CA LEU A 21 -7.95 -2.25 3.51
C LEU A 21 -8.63 -0.93 3.12
N SER A 22 -8.35 -0.40 1.91
CA SER A 22 -9.02 0.79 1.37
C SER A 22 -10.53 0.58 1.26
N ALA A 23 -10.96 -0.57 0.73
CA ALA A 23 -12.37 -0.94 0.65
C ALA A 23 -13.02 -1.03 2.04
N ALA A 24 -12.34 -1.67 3.01
CA ALA A 24 -12.85 -1.76 4.39
C ALA A 24 -13.00 -0.39 5.05
N LEU A 25 -12.01 0.50 4.88
CA LEU A 25 -12.05 1.86 5.41
C LEU A 25 -13.18 2.69 4.79
N SER A 26 -13.37 2.58 3.46
CA SER A 26 -14.46 3.30 2.79
C SER A 26 -15.84 2.81 3.23
N MET A 27 -16.02 1.50 3.43
CA MET A 27 -17.27 0.95 3.99
C MET A 27 -17.52 1.38 5.44
N MET A 28 -16.49 1.83 6.15
CA MET A 28 -16.61 2.46 7.48
C MET A 28 -16.88 3.98 7.39
N GLY A 29 -17.20 4.50 6.21
CA GLY A 29 -17.50 5.90 5.97
C GLY A 29 -16.28 6.82 5.94
N LYS A 30 -15.06 6.29 5.76
CA LYS A 30 -13.85 7.09 5.64
C LYS A 30 -13.59 7.50 4.19
N LYS A 31 -13.19 8.76 4.00
CA LYS A 31 -12.65 9.22 2.72
C LYS A 31 -11.22 8.71 2.58
N VAL A 32 -10.97 7.88 1.58
CA VAL A 32 -9.68 7.19 1.40
C VAL A 32 -9.04 7.61 0.08
N VAL A 33 -7.74 7.86 0.12
CA VAL A 33 -6.88 7.95 -1.07
C VAL A 33 -5.92 6.77 -1.05
N GLN A 34 -5.85 6.01 -2.13
CA GLN A 34 -4.82 4.98 -2.33
C GLN A 34 -3.86 5.40 -3.42
N VAL A 35 -2.56 5.37 -3.11
CA VAL A 35 -1.48 5.69 -4.04
C VAL A 35 -0.63 4.45 -4.28
N GLY A 36 -0.67 3.92 -5.50
CA GLY A 36 0.19 2.83 -5.95
C GLY A 36 1.57 3.36 -6.34
N CYS A 37 2.62 2.87 -5.67
CA CYS A 37 4.01 3.28 -5.86
C CYS A 37 4.85 2.20 -6.56
N ASP A 38 4.22 1.30 -7.31
CA ASP A 38 4.90 0.28 -8.11
C ASP A 38 4.89 0.68 -9.60
N PRO A 39 6.01 0.52 -10.32
CA PRO A 39 6.05 0.73 -11.77
C PRO A 39 5.01 -0.04 -12.59
N LYS A 40 4.46 -1.13 -12.06
CA LYS A 40 3.41 -1.92 -12.71
C LYS A 40 2.05 -1.23 -12.73
N ALA A 41 1.84 -0.27 -11.82
CA ALA A 41 0.58 0.48 -11.69
C ALA A 41 -0.65 -0.44 -11.58
N ASP A 42 -0.58 -1.43 -10.72
CA ASP A 42 -1.63 -2.46 -10.53
C ASP A 42 -2.25 -2.44 -9.11
N SER A 43 -1.82 -1.51 -8.26
CA SER A 43 -2.24 -1.42 -6.86
C SER A 43 -3.74 -1.16 -6.69
N THR A 44 -4.30 -0.33 -7.55
CA THR A 44 -5.69 0.15 -7.45
C THR A 44 -6.67 -0.62 -8.34
N LEU A 45 -6.18 -1.59 -9.10
CA LEU A 45 -6.94 -2.29 -10.15
C LEU A 45 -8.22 -2.96 -9.61
N ASN A 46 -8.15 -3.57 -8.42
CA ASN A 46 -9.30 -4.24 -7.80
C ASN A 46 -10.33 -3.26 -7.18
N LEU A 47 -9.95 -2.02 -6.94
CA LEU A 47 -10.87 -0.95 -6.53
C LEU A 47 -11.56 -0.32 -7.75
N LEU A 48 -10.97 -0.47 -8.92
CA LEU A 48 -11.41 0.10 -10.19
C LEU A 48 -12.09 -0.94 -11.12
N HIS A 49 -12.52 -2.08 -10.58
CA HIS A 49 -13.20 -3.15 -11.31
C HIS A 49 -12.43 -3.64 -12.53
N GLY A 50 -11.09 -3.73 -12.41
CA GLY A 50 -10.22 -4.16 -13.49
C GLY A 50 -9.92 -3.08 -14.56
N HIS A 51 -10.41 -1.87 -14.39
CA HIS A 51 -10.19 -0.74 -15.30
C HIS A 51 -9.07 0.17 -14.75
N PRO A 52 -7.83 0.13 -15.28
CA PRO A 52 -6.74 0.90 -14.73
C PRO A 52 -6.96 2.42 -14.83
N VAL A 53 -6.39 3.17 -13.90
CA VAL A 53 -6.17 4.61 -14.06
C VAL A 53 -4.89 4.82 -14.87
N THR A 54 -4.82 5.90 -15.64
CA THR A 54 -3.58 6.29 -16.34
C THR A 54 -2.52 6.66 -15.29
N PRO A 55 -1.37 5.95 -15.23
CA PRO A 55 -0.33 6.31 -14.28
C PRO A 55 0.25 7.69 -14.55
N VAL A 56 0.61 8.43 -13.51
CA VAL A 56 1.15 9.81 -13.62
C VAL A 56 2.35 9.85 -14.56
N MET A 57 3.27 8.88 -14.46
CA MET A 57 4.46 8.85 -15.31
C MET A 57 4.15 8.50 -16.78
N ASP A 58 3.05 7.79 -17.05
CA ASP A 58 2.58 7.50 -18.40
C ASP A 58 1.98 8.77 -19.01
N TYR A 59 1.19 9.50 -18.23
CA TYR A 59 0.64 10.78 -18.65
C TYR A 59 1.75 11.78 -19.03
N TYR A 60 2.81 11.90 -18.24
CA TYR A 60 3.98 12.74 -18.55
C TYR A 60 4.71 12.33 -19.85
N ARG A 61 4.64 11.05 -20.23
CA ARG A 61 5.25 10.58 -21.50
C ARG A 61 4.43 10.97 -22.74
N GLU A 62 3.13 11.10 -22.57
CA GLU A 62 2.21 11.40 -23.66
C GLU A 62 1.94 12.90 -23.81
N HIS A 63 2.17 13.66 -22.75
CA HIS A 63 1.89 15.10 -22.67
C HIS A 63 3.12 15.88 -22.20
N THR A 64 3.20 17.15 -22.59
CA THR A 64 4.31 18.05 -22.19
C THR A 64 4.24 18.43 -20.71
N GLU A 65 3.03 18.47 -20.15
CA GLU A 65 2.74 18.81 -18.76
C GLU A 65 2.19 17.59 -18.01
N GLY A 66 2.30 17.59 -16.68
CA GLY A 66 1.70 16.57 -15.84
C GLY A 66 0.17 16.63 -15.87
N PRO A 67 -0.50 15.55 -15.37
CA PRO A 67 -1.95 15.56 -15.25
C PRO A 67 -2.40 16.64 -14.25
N ASP A 68 -3.50 17.30 -14.59
CA ASP A 68 -4.22 18.13 -13.63
C ASP A 68 -5.00 17.28 -12.62
N PHE A 69 -5.74 17.93 -11.73
CA PHE A 69 -6.50 17.23 -10.69
C PHE A 69 -7.52 16.22 -11.26
N ASP A 70 -8.15 16.54 -12.38
CA ASP A 70 -9.18 15.68 -12.98
C ASP A 70 -8.60 14.44 -13.68
N HIS A 71 -7.29 14.46 -13.97
CA HIS A 71 -6.57 13.38 -14.66
C HIS A 71 -5.56 12.64 -13.79
N ILE A 72 -5.22 13.15 -12.57
CA ILE A 72 -4.20 12.53 -11.69
C ILE A 72 -4.67 11.21 -11.09
N GLY A 73 -5.97 10.99 -11.02
CA GLY A 73 -6.56 9.79 -10.42
C GLY A 73 -8.04 9.66 -10.73
N ARG A 74 -8.65 8.64 -10.15
CA ARG A 74 -10.08 8.35 -10.35
C ARG A 74 -10.70 7.71 -9.11
N GLU A 75 -11.97 7.99 -8.87
CA GLU A 75 -12.74 7.29 -7.84
C GLU A 75 -13.03 5.84 -8.24
N GLY A 76 -12.79 4.94 -7.31
CA GLY A 76 -13.11 3.52 -7.36
C GLY A 76 -14.18 3.14 -6.34
N PHE A 77 -14.19 1.86 -5.96
CA PHE A 77 -15.15 1.32 -5.01
C PHE A 77 -15.25 2.18 -3.74
N GLY A 78 -16.49 2.45 -3.32
CA GLY A 78 -16.79 3.19 -2.10
C GLY A 78 -16.28 4.64 -2.06
N GLY A 79 -15.94 5.23 -3.23
CA GLY A 79 -15.38 6.57 -3.32
C GLY A 79 -13.90 6.64 -2.96
N VAL A 80 -13.17 5.52 -2.96
CA VAL A 80 -11.71 5.51 -2.81
C VAL A 80 -11.08 6.21 -4.01
N PHE A 81 -10.33 7.28 -3.77
CA PHE A 81 -9.62 7.96 -4.85
C PHE A 81 -8.30 7.25 -5.13
N CYS A 82 -8.15 6.75 -6.34
CA CYS A 82 -7.08 5.87 -6.80
C CYS A 82 -6.08 6.65 -7.64
N ILE A 83 -4.79 6.63 -7.26
CA ILE A 83 -3.66 7.22 -7.99
C ILE A 83 -2.62 6.12 -8.22
N GLU A 84 -2.04 6.07 -9.42
CA GLU A 84 -0.91 5.21 -9.73
C GLU A 84 0.28 6.05 -10.20
N THR A 85 1.44 5.83 -9.59
CA THR A 85 2.65 6.56 -9.97
C THR A 85 3.16 6.11 -11.33
N GLY A 86 3.10 4.81 -11.61
CA GLY A 86 3.76 4.22 -12.75
C GLY A 86 5.28 4.20 -12.63
N GLY A 87 5.95 3.87 -13.71
CA GLY A 87 7.40 3.75 -13.76
C GLY A 87 8.04 4.56 -14.89
N PRO A 88 9.37 4.71 -14.88
CA PRO A 88 10.09 5.28 -16.00
C PRO A 88 9.95 4.37 -17.23
N THR A 89 10.27 4.91 -18.39
CA THR A 89 10.40 4.08 -19.61
C THR A 89 11.34 2.90 -19.33
N PRO A 90 10.92 1.66 -19.66
CA PRO A 90 11.75 0.48 -19.43
C PRO A 90 13.19 0.67 -19.93
N GLY A 91 14.17 0.41 -19.06
CA GLY A 91 15.59 0.60 -19.35
C GLY A 91 16.12 2.04 -19.18
N LEU A 92 15.26 3.01 -18.90
CA LEU A 92 15.65 4.42 -18.72
C LEU A 92 15.20 4.96 -17.36
N GLY A 93 16.09 4.92 -16.37
CA GLY A 93 15.89 5.62 -15.11
C GLY A 93 15.50 4.74 -13.92
N CYS A 94 15.37 5.40 -12.76
CA CYS A 94 15.00 4.77 -11.49
C CYS A 94 13.52 4.99 -11.19
N ALA A 95 12.78 3.93 -10.87
CA ALA A 95 11.36 3.98 -10.50
C ALA A 95 11.07 4.97 -9.34
N GLY A 96 12.02 5.13 -8.43
CA GLY A 96 11.89 6.05 -7.32
C GLY A 96 11.77 7.54 -7.69
N ARG A 97 12.26 7.94 -8.86
CA ARG A 97 12.04 9.31 -9.36
C ARG A 97 10.58 9.54 -9.75
N GLY A 98 9.91 8.51 -10.28
CA GLY A 98 8.49 8.60 -10.60
C GLY A 98 7.63 8.81 -9.36
N ILE A 99 7.97 8.15 -8.25
CA ILE A 99 7.27 8.33 -6.97
C ILE A 99 7.41 9.78 -6.49
N ILE A 100 8.63 10.33 -6.48
CA ILE A 100 8.88 11.71 -6.06
C ILE A 100 8.11 12.69 -6.96
N ALA A 101 8.21 12.54 -8.29
CA ALA A 101 7.51 13.40 -9.23
C ALA A 101 5.97 13.35 -9.06
N THR A 102 5.43 12.18 -8.75
CA THR A 102 4.00 12.03 -8.46
C THR A 102 3.62 12.75 -7.17
N PHE A 103 4.44 12.65 -6.13
CA PHE A 103 4.17 13.33 -4.85
C PHE A 103 4.26 14.85 -4.99
N ASP A 104 5.28 15.35 -5.69
CA ASP A 104 5.41 16.78 -6.00
C ASP A 104 4.17 17.28 -6.77
N LEU A 105 3.70 16.51 -7.75
CA LEU A 105 2.49 16.83 -8.51
C LEU A 105 1.22 16.79 -7.63
N MET A 106 1.10 15.82 -6.72
CA MET A 106 -0.03 15.76 -5.79
C MET A 106 -0.09 17.00 -4.90
N ASP A 107 1.07 17.50 -4.47
CA ASP A 107 1.17 18.73 -3.68
C ASP A 107 0.85 19.96 -4.55
N GLU A 108 1.38 20.03 -5.78
CA GLU A 108 1.11 21.12 -6.75
C GLU A 108 -0.38 21.21 -7.12
N GLN A 109 -1.02 20.05 -7.32
CA GLN A 109 -2.45 19.95 -7.63
C GLN A 109 -3.36 20.09 -6.38
N GLU A 110 -2.76 20.27 -5.20
CA GLU A 110 -3.48 20.39 -3.92
C GLU A 110 -4.44 19.20 -3.66
N VAL A 111 -4.03 17.98 -4.03
CA VAL A 111 -4.89 16.78 -4.01
C VAL A 111 -5.52 16.56 -2.64
N PHE A 112 -4.73 16.63 -1.57
CA PHE A 112 -5.24 16.39 -0.22
C PHE A 112 -6.11 17.54 0.29
N GLN A 113 -5.86 18.76 -0.13
CA GLN A 113 -6.68 19.93 0.21
C GLN A 113 -8.06 19.86 -0.46
N LYS A 114 -8.10 19.41 -1.72
CA LYS A 114 -9.33 19.26 -2.49
C LYS A 114 -10.16 18.05 -2.04
N LEU A 115 -9.53 16.89 -1.83
CA LEU A 115 -10.22 15.66 -1.43
C LEU A 115 -10.54 15.62 0.06
N GLN A 116 -9.73 16.24 0.92
CA GLN A 116 -9.84 16.18 2.37
C GLN A 116 -9.99 14.74 2.90
N PRO A 117 -9.03 13.82 2.59
CA PRO A 117 -9.15 12.44 2.98
C PRO A 117 -8.99 12.26 4.49
N ASP A 118 -9.69 11.29 5.06
CA ASP A 118 -9.46 10.81 6.42
C ASP A 118 -8.19 9.97 6.49
N VAL A 119 -7.96 9.15 5.44
CA VAL A 119 -6.88 8.17 5.35
C VAL A 119 -6.23 8.21 3.98
N VAL A 120 -4.89 8.16 3.97
CA VAL A 120 -4.08 7.94 2.76
C VAL A 120 -3.29 6.65 2.93
N LEU A 121 -3.36 5.75 1.94
CA LEU A 121 -2.64 4.50 1.88
C LEU A 121 -1.65 4.52 0.72
N TYR A 122 -0.36 4.35 1.02
CA TYR A 122 0.70 4.21 0.03
C TYR A 122 1.06 2.73 -0.09
N ASP A 123 0.80 2.11 -1.25
CA ASP A 123 1.24 0.75 -1.58
C ASP A 123 2.64 0.81 -2.18
N VAL A 124 3.65 0.56 -1.36
CA VAL A 124 5.04 0.78 -1.74
C VAL A 124 5.74 -0.53 -2.09
N LEU A 125 6.48 -0.54 -3.18
CA LEU A 125 7.29 -1.70 -3.57
C LEU A 125 8.34 -2.03 -2.48
N GLY A 126 8.47 -3.31 -2.17
CA GLY A 126 9.20 -3.77 -0.99
C GLY A 126 10.71 -3.88 -1.09
N ASP A 127 11.28 -3.75 -2.27
CA ASP A 127 12.72 -3.82 -2.45
C ASP A 127 13.32 -2.42 -2.27
N VAL A 128 13.64 -2.07 -1.01
CA VAL A 128 14.22 -0.77 -0.62
C VAL A 128 15.65 -0.66 -1.15
N VAL A 129 15.80 -0.53 -2.45
CA VAL A 129 17.12 -0.47 -3.10
C VAL A 129 17.54 0.92 -3.57
N CYS A 130 16.62 1.90 -3.62
CA CYS A 130 16.96 3.26 -4.02
C CYS A 130 16.21 4.33 -3.23
N GLY A 131 16.76 5.55 -3.22
CA GLY A 131 16.24 6.67 -2.43
C GLY A 131 14.79 7.04 -2.69
N GLY A 132 14.26 6.76 -3.87
CA GLY A 132 12.86 7.07 -4.21
C GLY A 132 11.83 6.19 -3.52
N PHE A 133 12.14 4.90 -3.27
CA PHE A 133 11.23 4.04 -2.50
C PHE A 133 11.17 4.41 -1.02
N SER A 134 12.12 5.21 -0.54
CA SER A 134 12.06 5.77 0.80
C SER A 134 11.36 7.14 0.86
N ALA A 135 10.90 7.70 -0.27
CA ALA A 135 10.22 8.99 -0.28
C ALA A 135 8.99 9.01 0.66
N PRO A 136 8.08 8.00 0.66
CA PRO A 136 6.97 7.98 1.61
C PRO A 136 7.41 8.02 3.07
N ILE A 137 8.60 7.46 3.37
CA ILE A 137 9.16 7.41 4.73
C ILE A 137 9.73 8.76 5.15
N ARG A 138 10.47 9.44 4.24
CA ARG A 138 11.33 10.57 4.56
C ARG A 138 10.63 11.92 4.55
N ASP A 139 9.73 12.12 3.62
CA ASP A 139 9.25 13.44 3.27
C ASP A 139 7.88 13.78 3.90
N GLY A 140 7.48 13.00 4.96
CA GLY A 140 6.25 13.25 5.69
C GLY A 140 4.98 12.84 4.94
N TYR A 141 5.13 12.04 3.88
CA TYR A 141 3.97 11.47 3.16
C TYR A 141 3.32 10.36 3.98
N ALA A 142 4.08 9.50 4.65
CA ALA A 142 3.55 8.53 5.60
C ALA A 142 4.02 8.83 7.02
N ASP A 143 3.14 8.63 8.00
CA ASP A 143 3.44 8.73 9.42
C ASP A 143 3.73 7.36 10.02
N GLU A 144 3.05 6.34 9.54
CA GLU A 144 3.10 4.98 10.05
C GLU A 144 3.30 3.95 8.93
N ILE A 145 4.10 2.93 9.22
CA ILE A 145 4.45 1.87 8.27
C ILE A 145 3.95 0.53 8.81
N PHE A 146 3.32 -0.24 7.93
CA PHE A 146 2.98 -1.64 8.16
C PHE A 146 3.69 -2.52 7.15
N ILE A 147 4.22 -3.66 7.61
CA ILE A 147 4.99 -4.57 6.77
C ILE A 147 4.20 -5.84 6.56
N VAL A 148 3.83 -6.12 5.31
CA VAL A 148 3.22 -7.38 4.89
C VAL A 148 4.33 -8.41 4.70
N THR A 149 4.24 -9.53 5.41
CA THR A 149 5.21 -10.63 5.33
C THR A 149 4.53 -11.99 5.44
N SER A 150 5.29 -13.06 5.32
CA SER A 150 4.88 -14.46 5.54
C SER A 150 5.98 -15.19 6.31
N GLY A 151 5.74 -16.47 6.63
CA GLY A 151 6.76 -17.33 7.24
C GLY A 151 7.91 -17.73 6.31
N GLU A 152 7.84 -17.39 5.03
CA GLU A 152 8.91 -17.66 4.10
C GLU A 152 10.20 -16.89 4.47
N LYS A 153 11.33 -17.59 4.53
CA LYS A 153 12.62 -17.01 4.92
C LYS A 153 12.98 -15.73 4.18
N MET A 154 12.71 -15.68 2.86
CA MET A 154 13.01 -14.50 2.04
C MET A 154 12.04 -13.34 2.29
N ALA A 155 10.82 -13.62 2.75
CA ALA A 155 9.87 -12.58 3.13
C ALA A 155 10.28 -11.93 4.46
N LEU A 156 10.69 -12.73 5.45
CA LEU A 156 11.23 -12.24 6.72
C LEU A 156 12.53 -11.45 6.53
N TYR A 157 13.42 -11.92 5.64
CA TYR A 157 14.65 -11.17 5.30
C TYR A 157 14.34 -9.79 4.69
N ALA A 158 13.38 -9.73 3.75
CA ALA A 158 12.95 -8.45 3.19
C ALA A 158 12.32 -7.54 4.25
N ALA A 159 11.51 -8.08 5.15
CA ALA A 159 10.91 -7.35 6.27
C ALA A 159 11.99 -6.76 7.20
N ALA A 160 13.02 -7.53 7.56
CA ALA A 160 14.14 -7.05 8.36
C ALA A 160 14.89 -5.88 7.68
N ASN A 161 15.12 -5.97 6.37
CA ASN A 161 15.76 -4.90 5.61
C ASN A 161 14.91 -3.61 5.59
N ILE A 162 13.59 -3.73 5.48
CA ILE A 162 12.67 -2.59 5.56
C ILE A 162 12.73 -1.95 6.95
N ILE A 163 12.65 -2.74 8.02
CA ILE A 163 12.75 -2.25 9.41
C ILE A 163 14.06 -1.47 9.59
N LYS A 164 15.18 -2.07 9.20
CA LYS A 164 16.51 -1.43 9.27
C LYS A 164 16.58 -0.12 8.48
N ALA A 165 15.97 -0.09 7.28
CA ALA A 165 15.93 1.13 6.46
C ALA A 165 15.15 2.24 7.15
N VAL A 166 13.99 1.92 7.76
CA VAL A 166 13.17 2.89 8.51
C VAL A 166 13.91 3.39 9.75
N GLU A 167 14.56 2.50 10.50
CA GLU A 167 15.34 2.86 11.70
C GLU A 167 16.46 3.87 11.41
N ASN A 168 17.08 3.79 10.23
CA ASN A 168 18.12 4.76 9.80
C ASN A 168 17.58 6.21 9.71
N PHE A 169 16.27 6.38 9.60
CA PHE A 169 15.61 7.68 9.53
C PHE A 169 14.93 8.11 10.83
N LYS A 170 14.90 7.25 11.85
CA LYS A 170 14.19 7.49 13.13
C LYS A 170 14.63 8.79 13.81
N SER A 171 15.93 9.10 13.77
CA SER A 171 16.48 10.32 14.40
C SER A 171 16.01 11.63 13.73
N ARG A 172 15.40 11.54 12.55
CA ARG A 172 14.90 12.69 11.79
C ARG A 172 13.41 12.94 11.95
N GLY A 173 12.73 12.16 12.80
CA GLY A 173 11.29 12.29 13.02
C GLY A 173 10.42 11.78 11.87
N TYR A 174 10.95 10.90 11.02
CA TYR A 174 10.23 10.30 9.91
C TYR A 174 9.33 9.14 10.36
N ALA A 175 8.62 8.52 9.39
CA ALA A 175 7.68 7.43 9.62
C ALA A 175 8.26 6.29 10.48
N GLN A 176 7.40 5.61 11.23
CA GLN A 176 7.76 4.49 12.11
C GLN A 176 7.06 3.22 11.71
N VAL A 177 7.75 2.07 11.85
CA VAL A 177 7.07 0.77 11.71
C VAL A 177 6.18 0.56 12.93
N LYS A 178 4.90 0.28 12.69
CA LYS A 178 3.88 0.09 13.73
C LYS A 178 3.39 -1.33 13.86
N GLY A 179 3.63 -2.19 12.87
CA GLY A 179 3.22 -3.58 12.96
C GLY A 179 3.47 -4.41 11.71
N ILE A 180 3.27 -5.69 11.91
CA ILE A 180 3.40 -6.73 10.91
C ILE A 180 2.00 -7.20 10.51
N VAL A 181 1.74 -7.29 9.21
CA VAL A 181 0.59 -7.99 8.64
C VAL A 181 1.10 -9.34 8.14
N LEU A 182 0.72 -10.41 8.82
CA LEU A 182 0.99 -11.77 8.36
C LEU A 182 0.02 -12.12 7.23
N ASN A 183 0.54 -12.31 6.02
CA ASN A 183 -0.21 -12.84 4.87
C ASN A 183 0.27 -14.26 4.58
N ARG A 184 -0.47 -15.26 5.05
CA ARG A 184 -0.04 -16.65 5.08
C ARG A 184 0.20 -17.24 3.70
N ARG A 185 1.25 -18.07 3.60
CA ARG A 185 1.65 -18.82 2.41
C ARG A 185 1.59 -20.33 2.60
N ASN A 186 0.98 -20.78 3.73
CA ASN A 186 0.92 -22.18 4.13
C ASN A 186 2.31 -22.78 4.40
N VAL A 187 3.19 -21.99 5.01
CA VAL A 187 4.47 -22.47 5.56
C VAL A 187 4.19 -23.18 6.88
N ASP A 188 4.91 -24.27 7.16
CA ASP A 188 4.79 -24.96 8.45
C ASP A 188 5.19 -24.02 9.57
N ASP A 189 4.45 -24.06 10.69
CA ASP A 189 4.65 -23.20 11.88
C ASP A 189 4.71 -21.69 11.55
N GLU A 190 4.01 -21.28 10.50
CA GLU A 190 4.11 -19.92 9.93
C GLU A 190 3.85 -18.81 10.92
N TYR A 191 2.82 -18.97 11.77
CA TYR A 191 2.51 -17.99 12.80
C TYR A 191 3.64 -17.85 13.81
N GLU A 192 4.18 -18.97 14.29
CA GLU A 192 5.27 -18.98 15.29
C GLU A 192 6.55 -18.36 14.72
N LEU A 193 6.87 -18.63 13.44
CA LEU A 193 8.02 -18.03 12.78
C LEU A 193 7.88 -16.51 12.68
N VAL A 194 6.71 -16.02 12.25
CA VAL A 194 6.47 -14.58 12.14
C VAL A 194 6.33 -13.93 13.50
N LYS A 195 5.76 -14.63 14.49
CA LYS A 195 5.66 -14.14 15.88
C LYS A 195 7.05 -13.97 16.51
N ALA A 196 7.94 -14.94 16.36
CA ALA A 196 9.31 -14.83 16.84
C ALA A 196 10.05 -13.65 16.20
N PHE A 197 9.90 -13.47 14.87
CA PHE A 197 10.43 -12.33 14.15
C PHE A 197 9.87 -10.98 14.65
N ALA A 198 8.56 -10.92 14.86
CA ALA A 198 7.89 -9.71 15.34
C ALA A 198 8.35 -9.33 16.76
N ASP A 199 8.48 -10.33 17.65
CA ASP A 199 8.97 -10.16 19.03
C ASP A 199 10.44 -9.67 19.05
N GLU A 200 11.30 -10.22 18.19
CA GLU A 200 12.70 -9.78 18.05
C GLU A 200 12.81 -8.28 17.72
N HIS A 201 11.86 -7.78 16.94
CA HIS A 201 11.82 -6.37 16.54
C HIS A 201 10.88 -5.50 17.39
N GLY A 202 10.25 -6.04 18.41
CA GLY A 202 9.33 -5.32 19.29
C GLY A 202 8.06 -4.82 18.57
N LEU A 203 7.60 -5.54 17.53
CA LEU A 203 6.46 -5.16 16.70
C LEU A 203 5.26 -6.08 16.95
N PRO A 204 4.03 -5.57 16.98
CA PRO A 204 2.85 -6.41 17.04
C PRO A 204 2.52 -7.03 15.67
N ILE A 205 1.93 -8.22 15.66
CA ILE A 205 1.19 -8.73 14.51
C ILE A 205 -0.21 -8.10 14.56
N VAL A 206 -0.50 -7.19 13.62
CA VAL A 206 -1.76 -6.44 13.60
C VAL A 206 -2.88 -7.16 12.87
N ALA A 207 -2.54 -8.05 11.93
CA ALA A 207 -3.47 -8.94 11.25
C ALA A 207 -2.78 -10.25 10.87
N ASP A 208 -3.58 -11.32 10.82
CA ASP A 208 -3.19 -12.65 10.35
C ASP A 208 -4.19 -13.06 9.27
N ILE A 209 -3.77 -12.93 8.01
CA ILE A 209 -4.60 -13.12 6.83
C ILE A 209 -4.33 -14.53 6.30
N PRO A 210 -5.30 -15.43 6.36
CA PRO A 210 -5.14 -16.79 5.84
C PRO A 210 -5.04 -16.78 4.31
N ARG A 211 -4.38 -17.78 3.75
CA ARG A 211 -4.46 -18.01 2.31
C ARG A 211 -5.90 -18.41 1.96
N SER A 212 -6.57 -17.56 1.19
CA SER A 212 -7.99 -17.71 0.87
C SER A 212 -8.20 -17.79 -0.65
N LYS A 213 -9.04 -18.72 -1.09
CA LYS A 213 -9.47 -18.83 -2.49
C LYS A 213 -10.46 -17.72 -2.86
N GLU A 214 -11.15 -17.20 -1.89
CA GLU A 214 -12.14 -16.14 -2.05
C GLU A 214 -11.47 -14.85 -2.47
N ILE A 215 -10.31 -14.51 -1.92
CA ILE A 215 -9.52 -13.35 -2.37
C ILE A 215 -9.25 -13.47 -3.87
N GLN A 216 -8.69 -14.59 -4.31
CA GLN A 216 -8.36 -14.82 -5.72
C GLN A 216 -9.61 -14.84 -6.62
N TYR A 217 -10.72 -15.38 -6.11
CA TYR A 217 -12.00 -15.40 -6.84
C TYR A 217 -12.50 -14.00 -7.15
N TYR A 218 -12.45 -13.08 -6.18
CA TYR A 218 -12.89 -11.70 -6.38
C TYR A 218 -11.86 -10.88 -7.16
N GLU A 219 -10.56 -11.08 -6.96
CA GLU A 219 -9.52 -10.46 -7.78
C GLU A 219 -9.70 -10.79 -9.28
N ASN A 220 -10.03 -12.04 -9.62
CA ASN A 220 -10.34 -12.43 -10.99
C ASN A 220 -11.57 -11.73 -11.59
N LYS A 221 -12.41 -11.12 -10.74
CA LYS A 221 -13.54 -10.29 -11.14
C LYS A 221 -13.21 -8.80 -11.12
N GLY A 222 -11.96 -8.43 -10.83
CA GLY A 222 -11.55 -7.04 -10.65
C GLY A 222 -12.10 -6.38 -9.38
N MET A 223 -12.38 -7.15 -8.34
CA MET A 223 -12.96 -6.68 -7.10
C MET A 223 -12.09 -7.04 -5.90
N THR A 224 -12.20 -6.29 -4.82
CA THR A 224 -11.70 -6.72 -3.52
C THR A 224 -12.62 -7.79 -2.91
N VAL A 225 -12.11 -8.66 -2.05
CA VAL A 225 -12.96 -9.61 -1.34
C VAL A 225 -13.91 -8.91 -0.37
N VAL A 226 -13.49 -7.78 0.18
CA VAL A 226 -14.30 -6.94 1.09
C VAL A 226 -15.52 -6.35 0.37
N GLU A 227 -15.36 -5.92 -0.88
CA GLU A 227 -16.45 -5.47 -1.73
C GLU A 227 -17.37 -6.61 -2.14
N GLY A 228 -16.78 -7.72 -2.57
CA GLY A 228 -17.51 -8.84 -3.17
C GLY A 228 -18.36 -9.60 -2.16
N ASP A 229 -17.87 -9.81 -0.95
CA ASP A 229 -18.61 -10.42 0.16
C ASP A 229 -18.03 -9.94 1.51
N PRO A 230 -18.62 -8.90 2.12
CA PRO A 230 -18.15 -8.32 3.36
C PRO A 230 -18.30 -9.24 4.59
N ASP A 231 -19.11 -10.29 4.50
CA ASP A 231 -19.41 -11.19 5.61
C ASP A 231 -18.47 -12.39 5.68
N LEU A 232 -17.62 -12.60 4.68
CA LEU A 232 -16.59 -13.64 4.71
C LEU A 232 -15.60 -13.45 5.87
N PRO A 233 -15.12 -14.54 6.49
CA PRO A 233 -14.14 -14.46 7.56
C PRO A 233 -12.90 -13.63 7.17
N VAL A 234 -12.40 -13.77 5.95
CA VAL A 234 -11.26 -13.00 5.47
C VAL A 234 -11.57 -11.51 5.29
N SER A 235 -12.78 -11.16 4.88
CA SER A 235 -13.25 -9.77 4.81
C SER A 235 -13.35 -9.13 6.19
N GLN A 236 -13.77 -9.89 7.20
CA GLN A 236 -13.80 -9.43 8.59
C GLN A 236 -12.38 -9.12 9.12
N ILE A 237 -11.37 -9.93 8.76
CA ILE A 237 -9.98 -9.66 9.12
C ILE A 237 -9.51 -8.30 8.58
N TYR A 238 -9.82 -7.96 7.33
CA TYR A 238 -9.50 -6.65 6.77
C TYR A 238 -10.24 -5.51 7.47
N ARG A 239 -11.50 -5.72 7.86
CA ARG A 239 -12.27 -4.74 8.63
C ARG A 239 -11.70 -4.53 10.03
N GLU A 240 -11.29 -5.59 10.70
CA GLU A 240 -10.62 -5.50 12.01
C GLU A 240 -9.26 -4.80 11.88
N LEU A 241 -8.49 -5.08 10.82
CA LEU A 241 -7.26 -4.36 10.53
C LEU A 241 -7.53 -2.86 10.34
N ALA A 242 -8.54 -2.50 9.54
CA ALA A 242 -8.96 -1.12 9.33
C ALA A 242 -9.31 -0.41 10.66
N GLN A 243 -10.04 -1.08 11.54
CA GLN A 243 -10.37 -0.55 12.87
C GLN A 243 -9.13 -0.32 13.73
N LYS A 244 -8.19 -1.27 13.76
CA LYS A 244 -6.93 -1.15 14.50
C LYS A 244 -6.10 0.03 13.99
N LEU A 245 -6.00 0.21 12.67
CA LEU A 245 -5.27 1.32 12.08
C LEU A 245 -5.88 2.68 12.46
N LEU A 246 -7.20 2.77 12.64
CA LEU A 246 -7.85 4.01 13.04
C LEU A 246 -7.69 4.33 14.54
N GLN A 247 -7.40 3.32 15.38
CA GLN A 247 -7.27 3.46 16.84
C GLN A 247 -5.83 3.66 17.31
N ALA A 248 -4.83 3.21 16.53
CA ALA A 248 -3.41 3.38 16.82
C ALA A 248 -2.99 4.83 16.59
#